data_041862c76658866f694b60dbeb17c068
#
_entry.id   041862c76658866f694b60dbeb17c068
#
_cell.length_a   1.000
_cell.length_b   1.000
_cell.length_c   1.000
_cell.angle_alpha   90.00
_cell.angle_beta   90.00
_cell.angle_gamma   90.00
#
_symmetry.space_group_name_H-M   'P 1'
#
loop_
_entity.id
_entity.type
_entity.pdbx_description
1 polymer ?
#
loop_
_entity_poly.entity_id
_entity_poly.type
_entity_poly.pdbx_seq_one_letter_code
_entity_poly.pdbx_strand_id
1 'polypeptide(L)'
;MLLVVSTALCVVLLDGLLWLAHPLPSGQSARWIWKHDIAGVKQEVVFEKYHDLRGLSWTANSSLQKPPGTFRILIVGASTTESSQQEPKDAWWGLLEKRLQQQPELAGKAVQILAFGQGGFEVSDINTWLKHELHELNPDLLITLVGVNDVAFPEHSDSDLPGIYRLRGFLRKVSQIYRHASAIKLKWEVARGLAVKWITARDLKDLAGKLRALPLSEPASRNPDPLPRFVAGLHSIISLARNNGVPVLLLGQPVLWKDQVTPDEDSVRWFRHYEGSEASRASGAWMYHEMQRFNDAQRKAAAETGSCFLNLDEVIPKSLEVYYDDCHYTDAGSVEVAEAVFPAMFECLHRK
;
A
#
# COMPACT_ATOMS: atom_id res chain seq x y z
N MET A 1 45.51 -2.21 -11.17
CA MET A 1 45.21 -2.26 -9.73
C MET A 1 45.18 -0.86 -9.12
N LEU A 2 46.21 -0.01 -9.27
CA LEU A 2 46.24 1.34 -8.68
C LEU A 2 45.09 2.23 -9.13
N LEU A 3 44.72 2.22 -10.42
CA LEU A 3 43.61 3.02 -10.97
C LEU A 3 42.25 2.62 -10.35
N VAL A 4 41.98 1.33 -10.14
CA VAL A 4 40.74 0.84 -9.55
C VAL A 4 40.63 1.27 -8.08
N VAL A 5 41.72 1.16 -7.34
CA VAL A 5 41.78 1.56 -5.93
C VAL A 5 41.62 3.08 -5.78
N SER A 6 42.28 3.89 -6.62
CA SER A 6 42.13 5.35 -6.57
C SER A 6 40.69 5.79 -6.95
N THR A 7 40.10 5.18 -7.97
CA THR A 7 38.69 5.46 -8.35
C THR A 7 37.73 5.11 -7.23
N ALA A 8 37.89 3.94 -6.60
CA ALA A 8 37.04 3.53 -5.48
C ALA A 8 37.17 4.50 -4.30
N LEU A 9 38.39 4.94 -3.97
CA LEU A 9 38.62 5.90 -2.92
C LEU A 9 37.99 7.26 -3.22
N CYS A 10 38.09 7.75 -4.46
CA CYS A 10 37.46 9.00 -4.89
C CYS A 10 35.91 8.90 -4.77
N VAL A 11 35.32 7.77 -5.13
CA VAL A 11 33.87 7.56 -4.99
C VAL A 11 33.46 7.58 -3.53
N VAL A 12 34.16 6.90 -2.64
CA VAL A 12 33.87 6.88 -1.20
C VAL A 12 34.03 8.29 -0.59
N LEU A 13 35.12 9.03 -0.96
CA LEU A 13 35.31 10.39 -0.47
C LEU A 13 34.21 11.35 -0.97
N LEU A 14 33.83 11.26 -2.24
CA LEU A 14 32.75 12.07 -2.79
C LEU A 14 31.42 11.74 -2.10
N ASP A 15 31.12 10.46 -1.86
CA ASP A 15 29.92 10.05 -1.16
C ASP A 15 29.88 10.62 0.27
N GLY A 16 30.99 10.53 1.00
CA GLY A 16 31.17 11.13 2.32
C GLY A 16 31.02 12.66 2.32
N LEU A 17 31.58 13.36 1.33
CA LEU A 17 31.40 14.80 1.17
C LEU A 17 29.95 15.18 0.91
N LEU A 18 29.22 14.42 0.10
CA LEU A 18 27.79 14.64 -0.13
C LEU A 18 26.95 14.42 1.13
N TRP A 19 27.33 13.46 1.98
CA TRP A 19 26.68 13.26 3.30
C TRP A 19 26.87 14.48 4.21
N LEU A 20 28.00 15.14 4.16
CA LEU A 20 28.34 16.29 5.01
C LEU A 20 27.79 17.61 4.46
N ALA A 21 27.91 17.83 3.14
CA ALA A 21 27.62 19.13 2.53
C ALA A 21 26.17 19.26 2.02
N HIS A 22 25.62 18.18 1.44
CA HIS A 22 24.31 18.19 0.78
C HIS A 22 23.60 16.85 0.96
N PRO A 23 23.29 16.42 2.21
CA PRO A 23 22.55 15.19 2.39
C PRO A 23 21.16 15.35 1.74
N LEU A 24 20.88 14.56 0.71
CA LEU A 24 19.50 14.44 0.26
C LEU A 24 18.73 13.73 1.36
N PRO A 25 17.58 14.30 1.77
CA PRO A 25 16.69 13.62 2.71
C PRO A 25 16.35 12.25 2.14
N SER A 26 16.06 11.30 3.02
CA SER A 26 15.63 9.96 2.65
C SER A 26 14.30 9.95 1.89
N GLY A 27 13.61 11.09 1.82
CA GLY A 27 12.37 11.28 1.09
C GLY A 27 12.55 12.01 -0.23
N GLN A 28 11.89 11.56 -1.26
CA GLN A 28 11.77 12.25 -2.55
C GLN A 28 10.32 12.65 -2.77
N SER A 29 10.07 13.88 -3.22
CA SER A 29 8.79 14.22 -3.81
C SER A 29 8.79 13.73 -5.26
N ALA A 30 7.83 12.91 -5.62
CA ALA A 30 7.56 12.56 -7.00
C ALA A 30 6.25 13.23 -7.42
N ARG A 31 6.31 13.98 -8.51
CA ARG A 31 5.11 14.55 -9.13
C ARG A 31 4.57 13.58 -10.15
N TRP A 32 3.32 13.16 -9.93
CA TRP A 32 2.59 12.25 -10.81
C TRP A 32 1.41 13.01 -11.41
N ILE A 33 1.15 12.82 -12.69
CA ILE A 33 -0.07 13.32 -13.32
C ILE A 33 -0.91 12.11 -13.69
N TRP A 34 -2.08 11.99 -13.09
CA TRP A 34 -3.07 10.98 -13.42
C TRP A 34 -4.22 11.64 -14.17
N LYS A 35 -4.63 11.04 -15.27
CA LYS A 35 -5.86 11.44 -15.94
C LYS A 35 -6.87 10.33 -15.79
N HIS A 36 -7.95 10.64 -15.11
CA HIS A 36 -9.10 9.77 -14.97
C HIS A 36 -10.21 10.19 -15.92
N ASP A 37 -10.81 9.23 -16.60
CA ASP A 37 -12.09 9.32 -17.24
C ASP A 37 -12.92 8.11 -16.82
N ILE A 38 -13.37 8.13 -15.56
CA ILE A 38 -14.16 7.04 -14.96
C ILE A 38 -15.60 7.51 -14.91
N ALA A 39 -16.52 6.71 -15.44
CA ALA A 39 -17.97 7.00 -15.44
C ALA A 39 -18.33 8.39 -15.98
N GLY A 40 -17.56 8.91 -16.96
CA GLY A 40 -17.80 10.23 -17.55
C GLY A 40 -17.23 11.42 -16.77
N VAL A 41 -16.60 11.19 -15.64
CA VAL A 41 -15.88 12.23 -14.90
C VAL A 41 -14.44 12.27 -15.38
N LYS A 42 -14.11 13.34 -16.13
CA LYS A 42 -12.73 13.61 -16.55
C LYS A 42 -12.03 14.36 -15.45
N GLN A 43 -11.08 13.72 -14.81
CA GLN A 43 -10.27 14.32 -13.78
C GLN A 43 -8.79 14.24 -14.14
N GLU A 44 -8.11 15.38 -14.12
CA GLU A 44 -6.66 15.45 -14.17
C GLU A 44 -6.17 15.78 -12.77
N VAL A 45 -5.50 14.85 -12.13
CA VAL A 45 -4.97 15.03 -10.78
C VAL A 45 -3.46 15.06 -10.87
N VAL A 46 -2.88 16.16 -10.41
CA VAL A 46 -1.43 16.35 -10.31
C VAL A 46 -1.03 16.06 -8.87
N PHE A 47 -0.28 14.98 -8.66
CA PHE A 47 0.19 14.60 -7.33
C PHE A 47 1.62 15.09 -7.11
N GLU A 48 1.86 15.65 -5.93
CA GLU A 48 3.17 15.64 -5.30
C GLU A 48 3.13 14.66 -4.14
N LYS A 49 3.63 13.46 -4.36
CA LYS A 49 3.70 12.44 -3.33
C LYS A 49 5.07 12.49 -2.68
N TYR A 50 5.08 12.73 -1.38
CA TYR A 50 6.27 12.58 -0.56
C TYR A 50 6.38 11.10 -0.18
N HIS A 51 7.41 10.43 -0.65
CA HIS A 51 7.79 9.12 -0.13
C HIS A 51 9.27 9.09 0.13
N ASP A 52 9.64 8.38 1.15
CA ASP A 52 11.02 8.04 1.37
C ASP A 52 11.44 6.86 0.49
N LEU A 53 12.72 6.54 0.55
CA LEU A 53 13.29 5.41 -0.21
C LEU A 53 12.79 4.03 0.29
N ARG A 54 12.09 4.00 1.41
CA ARG A 54 11.46 2.83 2.02
C ARG A 54 10.02 2.61 1.53
N GLY A 55 9.50 3.52 0.71
CA GLY A 55 8.14 3.46 0.18
C GLY A 55 7.06 4.05 1.09
N LEU A 56 7.46 4.71 2.19
CA LEU A 56 6.53 5.42 3.07
C LEU A 56 5.99 6.69 2.40
N SER A 57 4.70 6.90 2.55
CA SER A 57 4.00 8.12 2.16
C SER A 57 3.46 8.82 3.40
N TRP A 58 3.42 10.14 3.40
CA TRP A 58 2.86 10.94 4.49
C TRP A 58 2.37 12.28 3.98
N THR A 59 1.59 12.99 4.78
CA THR A 59 1.25 14.38 4.51
C THR A 59 2.47 15.29 4.71
N ALA A 60 2.46 16.47 4.13
CA ALA A 60 3.59 17.40 4.07
C ALA A 60 4.19 17.80 5.43
N ASN A 61 3.47 17.58 6.54
CA ASN A 61 3.88 18.00 7.89
C ASN A 61 4.52 16.88 8.72
N SER A 62 4.81 15.73 8.13
CA SER A 62 5.35 14.57 8.85
C SER A 62 6.86 14.45 8.71
N SER A 63 7.52 13.89 9.72
CA SER A 63 8.94 13.53 9.69
C SER A 63 9.15 12.05 10.02
N LEU A 64 10.21 11.44 9.51
CA LEU A 64 10.53 10.05 9.81
C LEU A 64 10.99 9.84 11.26
N GLN A 65 11.75 10.78 11.80
CA GLN A 65 12.08 10.76 13.22
C GLN A 65 10.85 11.18 14.01
N LYS A 66 10.38 10.32 14.92
CA LYS A 66 9.20 10.62 15.74
C LYS A 66 9.52 11.75 16.72
N PRO A 67 8.88 12.93 16.58
CA PRO A 67 9.09 14.01 17.55
C PRO A 67 8.53 13.65 18.93
N PRO A 68 9.08 14.18 20.01
CA PRO A 68 8.49 14.04 21.35
C PRO A 68 7.04 14.54 21.38
N GLY A 69 6.17 13.83 22.10
CA GLY A 69 4.74 14.20 22.21
C GLY A 69 3.91 13.92 20.95
N THR A 70 4.44 13.20 19.98
CA THR A 70 3.72 12.80 18.76
C THR A 70 2.99 11.48 19.00
N PHE A 71 1.72 11.43 18.59
CA PHE A 71 0.97 10.19 18.41
C PHE A 71 1.10 9.73 16.97
N ARG A 72 1.81 8.62 16.75
CA ARG A 72 2.13 8.11 15.41
C ARG A 72 1.36 6.84 15.10
N ILE A 73 0.69 6.84 13.97
CA ILE A 73 0.06 5.66 13.40
C ILE A 73 0.88 5.21 12.18
N LEU A 74 1.21 3.93 12.13
CA LEU A 74 1.77 3.29 10.95
C LEU A 74 0.66 2.50 10.26
N ILE A 75 0.39 2.81 9.01
CA ILE A 75 -0.55 2.06 8.18
C ILE A 75 0.27 1.28 7.15
N VAL A 76 0.02 -0.01 7.04
CA VAL A 76 0.69 -0.87 6.06
C VAL A 76 -0.32 -1.60 5.18
N GLY A 77 0.00 -1.71 3.90
CA GLY A 77 -0.87 -2.38 2.95
C GLY A 77 -0.31 -2.41 1.54
N ALA A 78 -1.17 -2.74 0.59
CA ALA A 78 -0.83 -2.79 -0.83
C ALA A 78 -1.24 -1.48 -1.55
N SER A 79 -1.68 -1.58 -2.81
CA SER A 79 -2.07 -0.43 -3.63
C SER A 79 -3.25 0.36 -3.07
N THR A 80 -4.17 -0.27 -2.34
CA THR A 80 -5.29 0.38 -1.65
C THR A 80 -4.83 1.28 -0.48
N THR A 81 -3.66 1.01 0.09
CA THR A 81 -2.99 1.89 1.06
C THR A 81 -2.06 2.87 0.37
N GLU A 82 -1.37 2.45 -0.70
CA GLU A 82 -0.54 3.35 -1.51
C GLU A 82 -1.33 4.55 -2.02
N SER A 83 -2.61 4.35 -2.38
CA SER A 83 -3.53 5.38 -2.89
C SER A 83 -2.86 6.24 -3.97
N SER A 84 -2.18 5.58 -4.94
CA SER A 84 -1.30 6.24 -5.90
C SER A 84 -2.01 7.22 -6.84
N GLN A 85 -3.34 7.23 -6.83
CA GLN A 85 -4.18 8.09 -7.66
C GLN A 85 -4.79 9.27 -6.91
N GLN A 86 -4.43 9.42 -5.64
CA GLN A 86 -4.91 10.50 -4.79
C GLN A 86 -3.73 11.29 -4.21
N GLU A 87 -3.92 12.57 -3.99
CA GLU A 87 -2.98 13.33 -3.18
C GLU A 87 -2.97 12.77 -1.75
N PRO A 88 -1.85 12.83 -1.04
CA PRO A 88 -1.77 12.36 0.34
C PRO A 88 -2.86 12.89 1.26
N LYS A 89 -3.27 14.15 1.09
CA LYS A 89 -4.34 14.79 1.88
C LYS A 89 -5.74 14.26 1.56
N ASP A 90 -5.96 13.68 0.37
CA ASP A 90 -7.24 13.18 -0.14
C ASP A 90 -7.30 11.64 -0.07
N ALA A 91 -6.16 10.96 0.15
CA ALA A 91 -6.11 9.56 0.46
C ALA A 91 -6.81 9.28 1.81
N TRP A 92 -7.45 8.11 1.95
CA TRP A 92 -8.20 7.77 3.16
C TRP A 92 -7.40 7.94 4.46
N TRP A 93 -6.11 7.63 4.44
CA TRP A 93 -5.22 7.82 5.60
C TRP A 93 -4.87 9.29 5.85
N GLY A 94 -4.80 10.12 4.84
CA GLY A 94 -4.62 11.57 4.98
C GLY A 94 -5.87 12.25 5.53
N LEU A 95 -7.05 11.82 5.09
CA LEU A 95 -8.34 12.25 5.64
C LEU A 95 -8.47 11.83 7.11
N LEU A 96 -8.04 10.61 7.45
CA LEU A 96 -7.98 10.11 8.82
C LEU A 96 -7.06 10.98 9.69
N GLU A 97 -5.85 11.32 9.21
CA GLU A 97 -4.91 12.19 9.93
C GLU A 97 -5.54 13.55 10.23
N LYS A 98 -6.14 14.18 9.24
CA LYS A 98 -6.82 15.46 9.40
C LYS A 98 -7.94 15.40 10.44
N ARG A 99 -8.72 14.32 10.45
CA ARG A 99 -9.79 14.12 11.41
C ARG A 99 -9.27 13.92 12.84
N LEU A 100 -8.18 13.16 12.99
CA LEU A 100 -7.54 12.92 14.27
C LEU A 100 -6.94 14.19 14.90
N GLN A 101 -6.40 15.09 14.08
CA GLN A 101 -5.88 16.38 14.55
C GLN A 101 -6.95 17.26 15.19
N GLN A 102 -8.22 17.00 14.94
CA GLN A 102 -9.36 17.74 15.48
C GLN A 102 -9.94 17.11 16.75
N GLN A 103 -9.38 15.98 17.25
CA GLN A 103 -9.93 15.25 18.38
C GLN A 103 -9.47 15.84 19.70
N PRO A 104 -10.40 16.12 20.64
CA PRO A 104 -10.06 16.63 21.97
C PRO A 104 -9.17 15.68 22.78
N GLU A 105 -9.32 14.35 22.61
CA GLU A 105 -8.53 13.30 23.28
C GLU A 105 -7.05 13.33 22.90
N LEU A 106 -6.75 13.91 21.74
CA LEU A 106 -5.39 14.10 21.23
C LEU A 106 -4.93 15.55 21.37
N ALA A 107 -5.70 16.40 22.07
CA ALA A 107 -5.34 17.81 22.26
C ALA A 107 -3.95 17.93 22.91
N GLY A 108 -3.09 18.72 22.30
CA GLY A 108 -1.69 18.91 22.74
C GLY A 108 -0.70 17.85 22.24
N LYS A 109 -1.16 16.83 21.50
CA LYS A 109 -0.28 15.89 20.78
C LYS A 109 -0.26 16.23 19.29
N ALA A 110 0.91 16.19 18.68
CA ALA A 110 0.99 16.14 17.23
C ALA A 110 0.55 14.76 16.75
N VAL A 111 -0.35 14.69 15.78
CA VAL A 111 -0.75 13.42 15.13
C VAL A 111 0.02 13.26 13.84
N GLN A 112 0.52 12.06 13.60
CA GLN A 112 1.28 11.71 12.42
C GLN A 112 0.83 10.35 11.88
N ILE A 113 0.44 10.29 10.62
CA ILE A 113 0.22 9.03 9.92
C ILE A 113 1.36 8.80 8.92
N LEU A 114 1.99 7.65 9.01
CA LEU A 114 2.91 7.13 8.00
C LEU A 114 2.22 5.97 7.30
N ALA A 115 2.05 6.05 5.99
CA ALA A 115 1.44 5.01 5.20
C ALA A 115 2.49 4.32 4.32
N PHE A 116 2.70 3.03 4.54
CA PHE A 116 3.46 2.17 3.65
C PHE A 116 2.49 1.38 2.79
N GLY A 117 2.43 1.71 1.52
CA GLY A 117 1.64 1.00 0.52
C GLY A 117 2.45 0.77 -0.74
N GLN A 118 2.39 -0.44 -1.28
CA GLN A 118 3.06 -0.77 -2.52
C GLN A 118 2.16 -1.66 -3.37
N GLY A 119 1.90 -1.23 -4.61
CA GLY A 119 1.07 -1.99 -5.54
C GLY A 119 1.58 -3.41 -5.74
N GLY A 120 0.69 -4.40 -5.66
CA GLY A 120 1.01 -5.80 -5.84
C GLY A 120 1.57 -6.53 -4.60
N PHE A 121 1.85 -5.83 -3.49
CA PHE A 121 2.39 -6.47 -2.29
C PHE A 121 1.37 -7.39 -1.64
N GLU A 122 1.86 -8.57 -1.22
CA GLU A 122 1.17 -9.55 -0.40
C GLU A 122 1.51 -9.35 1.08
N VAL A 123 0.85 -10.10 1.95
CA VAL A 123 1.12 -10.08 3.40
C VAL A 123 2.57 -10.44 3.74
N SER A 124 3.20 -11.31 2.95
CA SER A 124 4.61 -11.71 3.11
C SER A 124 5.58 -10.57 2.87
N ASP A 125 5.33 -9.74 1.85
CA ASP A 125 6.16 -8.58 1.52
C ASP A 125 6.09 -7.54 2.63
N ILE A 126 4.88 -7.27 3.10
CA ILE A 126 4.62 -6.32 4.20
C ILE A 126 5.29 -6.80 5.49
N ASN A 127 5.20 -8.10 5.79
CA ASN A 127 5.87 -8.69 6.95
C ASN A 127 7.39 -8.55 6.86
N THR A 128 7.96 -8.78 5.67
CA THR A 128 9.40 -8.60 5.43
C THR A 128 9.82 -7.15 5.64
N TRP A 129 9.04 -6.20 5.14
CA TRP A 129 9.30 -4.78 5.33
C TRP A 129 9.21 -4.36 6.79
N LEU A 130 8.15 -4.78 7.51
CA LEU A 130 7.93 -4.46 8.92
C LEU A 130 9.06 -4.96 9.83
N LYS A 131 9.65 -6.13 9.55
CA LYS A 131 10.80 -6.65 10.32
C LYS A 131 11.99 -5.70 10.34
N HIS A 132 12.14 -4.89 9.31
CA HIS A 132 13.25 -3.94 9.20
C HIS A 132 12.90 -2.55 9.72
N GLU A 133 11.64 -2.12 9.60
CA GLU A 133 11.29 -0.72 9.76
C GLU A 133 10.47 -0.44 11.05
N LEU A 134 9.72 -1.40 11.58
CA LEU A 134 8.78 -1.16 12.67
C LEU A 134 9.42 -0.54 13.91
N HIS A 135 10.57 -1.07 14.32
CA HIS A 135 11.27 -0.59 15.50
C HIS A 135 11.78 0.86 15.35
N GLU A 136 12.32 1.18 14.16
CA GLU A 136 12.84 2.53 13.87
C GLU A 136 11.70 3.55 13.80
N LEU A 137 10.57 3.18 13.18
CA LEU A 137 9.42 4.06 13.04
C LEU A 137 8.68 4.30 14.35
N ASN A 138 8.75 3.37 15.30
CA ASN A 138 8.20 3.47 16.65
C ASN A 138 6.75 3.99 16.67
N PRO A 139 5.78 3.32 16.03
CA PRO A 139 4.39 3.75 16.02
C PRO A 139 3.70 3.45 17.35
N ASP A 140 2.64 4.20 17.65
CA ASP A 140 1.75 3.95 18.80
C ASP A 140 0.58 3.03 18.42
N LEU A 141 0.33 2.87 17.11
CA LEU A 141 -0.68 1.96 16.54
C LEU A 141 -0.22 1.49 15.17
N LEU A 142 -0.39 0.20 14.89
CA LEU A 142 -0.23 -0.39 13.57
C LEU A 142 -1.61 -0.71 12.99
N ILE A 143 -1.91 -0.22 11.80
CA ILE A 143 -3.11 -0.55 11.03
C ILE A 143 -2.69 -1.33 9.78
N THR A 144 -3.38 -2.44 9.47
CA THR A 144 -3.09 -3.22 8.26
C THR A 144 -4.29 -3.28 7.33
N LEU A 145 -4.07 -3.11 6.02
CA LEU A 145 -5.06 -3.30 4.98
C LEU A 145 -4.45 -4.19 3.88
N VAL A 146 -4.71 -5.50 3.97
CA VAL A 146 -4.04 -6.55 3.18
C VAL A 146 -5.02 -7.62 2.73
N GLY A 147 -4.65 -8.41 1.72
CA GLY A 147 -5.36 -9.61 1.32
C GLY A 147 -5.79 -9.65 -0.14
N VAL A 148 -6.05 -8.52 -0.78
CA VAL A 148 -6.54 -8.51 -2.18
C VAL A 148 -5.54 -9.13 -3.15
N ASN A 149 -4.25 -8.88 -2.98
CA ASN A 149 -3.22 -9.49 -3.82
C ASN A 149 -2.99 -10.95 -3.47
N ASP A 150 -3.06 -11.31 -2.20
CA ASP A 150 -2.99 -12.70 -1.75
C ASP A 150 -4.12 -13.56 -2.35
N VAL A 151 -5.30 -12.96 -2.59
CA VAL A 151 -6.41 -13.59 -3.32
C VAL A 151 -6.16 -13.60 -4.82
N ALA A 152 -5.78 -12.45 -5.41
CA ALA A 152 -5.74 -12.28 -6.86
C ALA A 152 -4.46 -12.81 -7.51
N PHE A 153 -3.32 -12.81 -6.80
CA PHE A 153 -1.98 -13.11 -7.33
C PHE A 153 -1.17 -14.03 -6.40
N PRO A 154 -1.59 -15.29 -6.16
CA PRO A 154 -1.05 -16.11 -5.09
C PRO A 154 0.40 -16.63 -5.30
N GLU A 155 1.07 -16.26 -6.38
CA GLU A 155 2.35 -16.89 -6.79
C GLU A 155 3.57 -15.96 -6.77
N HIS A 156 3.50 -14.77 -6.18
CA HIS A 156 4.71 -13.96 -6.04
C HIS A 156 5.49 -14.40 -4.81
N SER A 157 6.57 -15.17 -5.03
CA SER A 157 7.50 -15.51 -3.96
C SER A 157 8.56 -14.42 -3.81
N ASP A 158 8.91 -14.05 -2.57
CA ASP A 158 10.01 -13.13 -2.21
C ASP A 158 11.35 -13.48 -2.85
N SER A 159 11.51 -14.73 -3.33
CA SER A 159 12.73 -15.21 -3.98
C SER A 159 12.95 -14.60 -5.36
N ASP A 160 11.91 -14.05 -5.99
CA ASP A 160 11.90 -13.72 -7.42
C ASP A 160 12.18 -12.25 -7.73
N LEU A 161 12.36 -11.40 -6.69
CA LEU A 161 12.88 -10.06 -6.92
C LEU A 161 14.32 -10.19 -7.48
N PRO A 162 14.55 -9.80 -8.76
CA PRO A 162 15.89 -9.87 -9.33
C PRO A 162 16.88 -9.20 -8.39
N GLY A 163 18.08 -9.80 -8.19
CA GLY A 163 19.10 -9.28 -7.28
C GLY A 163 19.45 -7.81 -7.50
N ILE A 164 19.14 -7.27 -8.69
CA ILE A 164 19.27 -5.86 -9.02
C ILE A 164 18.38 -4.93 -8.15
N TYR A 165 17.17 -5.36 -7.77
CA TYR A 165 16.30 -4.57 -6.91
C TYR A 165 16.79 -4.54 -5.46
N ARG A 166 17.34 -5.66 -4.97
CA ARG A 166 18.00 -5.70 -3.64
C ARG A 166 19.23 -4.81 -3.63
N LEU A 167 20.06 -4.85 -4.67
CA LEU A 167 21.21 -4.00 -4.81
C LEU A 167 20.81 -2.51 -4.88
N ARG A 168 19.78 -2.16 -5.64
CA ARG A 168 19.26 -0.79 -5.71
C ARG A 168 18.75 -0.30 -4.35
N GLY A 169 18.02 -1.13 -3.62
CA GLY A 169 17.56 -0.82 -2.25
C GLY A 169 18.74 -0.57 -1.31
N PHE A 170 19.74 -1.45 -1.32
CA PHE A 170 20.96 -1.27 -0.54
C PHE A 170 21.72 0.01 -0.91
N LEU A 171 21.97 0.25 -2.22
CA LEU A 171 22.67 1.46 -2.68
C LEU A 171 21.93 2.74 -2.28
N ARG A 172 20.61 2.74 -2.30
CA ARG A 172 19.81 3.86 -1.82
C ARG A 172 19.99 4.13 -0.33
N LYS A 173 20.16 3.08 0.48
CA LYS A 173 20.38 3.22 1.94
C LYS A 173 21.76 3.81 2.26
N VAL A 174 22.81 3.39 1.55
CA VAL A 174 24.19 3.64 1.94
C VAL A 174 24.90 4.71 1.11
N SER A 175 24.39 5.13 -0.07
CA SER A 175 25.12 6.03 -0.99
C SER A 175 24.35 7.30 -1.32
N GLN A 176 24.92 8.45 -1.00
CA GLN A 176 24.41 9.76 -1.41
C GLN A 176 24.62 10.00 -2.92
N ILE A 177 25.71 9.49 -3.49
CA ILE A 177 25.92 9.56 -4.97
C ILE A 177 24.75 8.87 -5.67
N TYR A 178 24.36 7.69 -5.22
CA TYR A 178 23.22 6.98 -5.80
C TYR A 178 21.89 7.75 -5.63
N ARG A 179 21.68 8.40 -4.48
CA ARG A 179 20.49 9.24 -4.23
C ARG A 179 20.46 10.44 -5.16
N HIS A 180 21.57 11.17 -5.29
CA HIS A 180 21.68 12.32 -6.20
C HIS A 180 21.48 11.90 -7.67
N ALA A 181 22.12 10.83 -8.11
CA ALA A 181 21.93 10.31 -9.46
C ALA A 181 20.47 9.90 -9.73
N SER A 182 19.82 9.25 -8.76
CA SER A 182 18.40 8.87 -8.84
C SER A 182 17.50 10.11 -8.90
N ALA A 183 17.77 11.14 -8.11
CA ALA A 183 17.01 12.39 -8.13
C ALA A 183 17.18 13.16 -9.46
N ILE A 184 18.39 13.21 -10.01
CA ILE A 184 18.66 13.81 -11.33
C ILE A 184 17.92 13.02 -12.41
N LYS A 185 18.00 11.69 -12.39
CA LYS A 185 17.27 10.83 -13.32
C LYS A 185 15.77 11.09 -13.25
N LEU A 186 15.19 11.12 -12.05
CA LEU A 186 13.76 11.38 -11.86
C LEU A 186 13.36 12.76 -12.40
N LYS A 187 14.12 13.82 -12.07
CA LYS A 187 13.88 15.17 -12.63
C LYS A 187 13.90 15.18 -14.15
N TRP A 188 14.83 14.45 -14.75
CA TRP A 188 14.94 14.32 -16.19
C TRP A 188 13.76 13.54 -16.80
N GLU A 189 13.34 12.44 -16.16
CA GLU A 189 12.16 11.67 -16.57
C GLU A 189 10.87 12.49 -16.47
N VAL A 190 10.70 13.27 -15.40
CA VAL A 190 9.57 14.20 -15.23
C VAL A 190 9.56 15.27 -16.31
N ALA A 191 10.74 15.91 -16.57
CA ALA A 191 10.85 16.97 -17.58
C ALA A 191 10.55 16.48 -19.01
N ARG A 192 10.73 15.19 -19.28
CA ARG A 192 10.41 14.53 -20.56
C ARG A 192 9.04 13.85 -20.61
N GLY A 193 8.23 13.96 -19.55
CA GLY A 193 6.95 13.28 -19.45
C GLY A 193 7.04 11.77 -19.32
N LEU A 194 8.25 11.22 -19.08
CA LEU A 194 8.47 9.77 -18.96
C LEU A 194 8.11 9.23 -17.57
N ALA A 195 8.05 10.10 -16.56
CA ALA A 195 7.62 9.74 -15.20
C ALA A 195 6.10 9.83 -15.03
N VAL A 196 5.37 10.13 -16.10
CA VAL A 196 3.91 10.17 -16.08
C VAL A 196 3.40 8.76 -16.28
N LYS A 197 2.87 8.15 -15.21
CA LYS A 197 2.06 6.95 -15.36
C LYS A 197 0.64 7.38 -15.74
N TRP A 198 0.25 7.09 -16.95
CA TRP A 198 -1.10 7.28 -17.44
C TRP A 198 -1.83 5.95 -17.26
N ILE A 199 -2.80 5.90 -16.36
CA ILE A 199 -3.85 4.87 -16.41
C ILE A 199 -5.13 5.66 -16.71
N THR A 200 -5.65 5.51 -17.90
CA THR A 200 -6.92 6.11 -18.27
C THR A 200 -8.04 5.10 -18.03
N ALA A 201 -9.28 5.56 -17.94
CA ALA A 201 -10.44 4.66 -17.94
C ALA A 201 -10.46 3.78 -19.20
N ARG A 202 -9.86 4.25 -20.29
CA ARG A 202 -9.68 3.44 -21.49
C ARG A 202 -8.74 2.27 -21.24
N ASP A 203 -7.60 2.50 -20.54
CA ASP A 203 -6.66 1.44 -20.22
C ASP A 203 -7.29 0.39 -19.29
N LEU A 204 -8.09 0.82 -18.31
CA LEU A 204 -8.85 -0.08 -17.45
C LEU A 204 -9.90 -0.86 -18.22
N LYS A 205 -10.65 -0.20 -19.12
CA LYS A 205 -11.63 -0.88 -19.98
C LYS A 205 -10.96 -1.84 -20.97
N ASP A 206 -9.81 -1.49 -21.52
CA ASP A 206 -9.03 -2.36 -22.40
C ASP A 206 -8.50 -3.58 -21.62
N LEU A 207 -8.04 -3.38 -20.39
CA LEU A 207 -7.62 -4.46 -19.49
C LEU A 207 -8.79 -5.36 -19.12
N ALA A 208 -9.91 -4.80 -18.70
CA ALA A 208 -11.14 -5.54 -18.39
C ALA A 208 -11.68 -6.27 -19.63
N GLY A 209 -11.58 -5.66 -20.82
CA GLY A 209 -11.93 -6.29 -22.09
C GLY A 209 -11.07 -7.51 -22.40
N LYS A 210 -9.76 -7.43 -22.19
CA LYS A 210 -8.83 -8.56 -22.31
C LYS A 210 -9.14 -9.65 -21.30
N LEU A 211 -9.45 -9.27 -20.04
CA LEU A 211 -9.86 -10.23 -19.02
C LEU A 211 -11.11 -11.01 -19.41
N ARG A 212 -12.14 -10.31 -19.91
CA ARG A 212 -13.39 -10.95 -20.36
C ARG A 212 -13.21 -11.95 -21.51
N ALA A 213 -12.16 -11.80 -22.30
CA ALA A 213 -11.82 -12.74 -23.35
C ALA A 213 -11.14 -14.03 -22.83
N LEU A 214 -10.70 -14.05 -21.57
CA LEU A 214 -10.09 -15.23 -20.98
C LEU A 214 -11.15 -16.28 -20.63
N PRO A 215 -10.79 -17.58 -20.62
CA PRO A 215 -11.69 -18.63 -20.16
C PRO A 215 -12.05 -18.44 -18.69
N LEU A 216 -13.28 -18.75 -18.34
CA LEU A 216 -13.74 -18.76 -16.94
C LEU A 216 -13.16 -19.99 -16.25
N SER A 217 -12.53 -19.79 -15.09
CA SER A 217 -12.04 -20.86 -14.20
C SER A 217 -12.43 -20.52 -12.77
N GLU A 218 -13.22 -21.40 -12.16
CA GLU A 218 -13.70 -21.26 -10.78
C GLU A 218 -13.45 -22.59 -10.04
N PRO A 219 -12.20 -22.87 -9.67
CA PRO A 219 -11.88 -24.11 -9.01
C PRO A 219 -12.56 -24.19 -7.64
N ALA A 220 -13.06 -25.38 -7.29
CA ALA A 220 -13.65 -25.64 -5.97
C ALA A 220 -12.60 -25.48 -4.86
N SER A 221 -11.33 -25.69 -5.17
CA SER A 221 -10.19 -25.44 -4.29
C SER A 221 -8.98 -25.01 -5.12
N ARG A 222 -8.20 -24.09 -4.57
CA ARG A 222 -6.91 -23.66 -5.16
C ARG A 222 -5.79 -24.58 -4.71
N ASN A 223 -4.85 -24.85 -5.60
CA ASN A 223 -3.69 -25.69 -5.28
C ASN A 223 -2.39 -25.05 -5.84
N PRO A 224 -1.48 -24.54 -4.97
CA PRO A 224 -1.65 -24.46 -3.51
C PRO A 224 -2.71 -23.44 -3.07
N ASP A 225 -3.39 -23.74 -1.94
CA ASP A 225 -4.28 -22.74 -1.31
C ASP A 225 -3.43 -21.63 -0.67
N PRO A 226 -3.60 -20.37 -1.04
CA PRO A 226 -2.80 -19.27 -0.50
C PRO A 226 -3.19 -18.88 0.94
N LEU A 227 -4.37 -19.27 1.42
CA LEU A 227 -4.88 -18.88 2.73
C LEU A 227 -3.97 -19.26 3.91
N PRO A 228 -3.38 -20.49 4.00
CA PRO A 228 -2.46 -20.81 5.10
C PRO A 228 -1.24 -19.91 5.17
N ARG A 229 -0.66 -19.51 4.01
CA ARG A 229 0.48 -18.59 3.93
C ARG A 229 0.07 -17.18 4.39
N PHE A 230 -1.08 -16.71 3.96
CA PHE A 230 -1.64 -15.45 4.39
C PHE A 230 -1.84 -15.40 5.92
N VAL A 231 -2.45 -16.42 6.50
CA VAL A 231 -2.65 -16.55 7.96
C VAL A 231 -1.32 -16.52 8.73
N ALA A 232 -0.33 -17.27 8.25
CA ALA A 232 1.01 -17.28 8.86
C ALA A 232 1.67 -15.88 8.80
N GLY A 233 1.50 -15.16 7.68
CA GLY A 233 1.96 -13.78 7.53
C GLY A 233 1.28 -12.81 8.51
N LEU A 234 -0.03 -12.91 8.69
CA LEU A 234 -0.78 -12.11 9.67
C LEU A 234 -0.29 -12.36 11.09
N HIS A 235 -0.17 -13.61 11.51
CA HIS A 235 0.35 -13.95 12.84
C HIS A 235 1.77 -13.43 13.05
N SER A 236 2.60 -13.45 12.02
CA SER A 236 3.95 -12.87 12.09
C SER A 236 3.91 -11.35 12.29
N ILE A 237 3.07 -10.63 11.56
CA ILE A 237 2.87 -9.18 11.71
C ILE A 237 2.39 -8.85 13.13
N ILE A 238 1.35 -9.54 13.62
CA ILE A 238 0.78 -9.32 14.94
C ILE A 238 1.83 -9.60 16.03
N SER A 239 2.57 -10.70 15.92
CA SER A 239 3.62 -11.07 16.87
C SER A 239 4.75 -10.05 16.89
N LEU A 240 5.16 -9.56 15.73
CA LEU A 240 6.18 -8.52 15.59
C LEU A 240 5.73 -7.22 16.28
N ALA A 241 4.51 -6.77 16.01
CA ALA A 241 3.95 -5.57 16.64
C ALA A 241 3.86 -5.72 18.16
N ARG A 242 3.33 -6.85 18.65
CA ARG A 242 3.21 -7.16 20.07
C ARG A 242 4.58 -7.15 20.77
N ASN A 243 5.61 -7.74 20.16
CA ASN A 243 6.97 -7.74 20.71
C ASN A 243 7.58 -6.34 20.82
N ASN A 244 7.06 -5.38 20.06
CA ASN A 244 7.42 -3.97 20.13
C ASN A 244 6.42 -3.13 20.96
N GLY A 245 5.45 -3.76 21.63
CA GLY A 245 4.44 -3.06 22.43
C GLY A 245 3.42 -2.26 21.62
N VAL A 246 3.26 -2.56 20.33
CA VAL A 246 2.40 -1.81 19.41
C VAL A 246 1.07 -2.55 19.24
N PRO A 247 -0.07 -1.94 19.60
CA PRO A 247 -1.39 -2.50 19.29
C PRO A 247 -1.64 -2.57 17.78
N VAL A 248 -2.46 -3.53 17.35
CA VAL A 248 -2.74 -3.79 15.93
C VAL A 248 -4.23 -3.70 15.68
N LEU A 249 -4.62 -2.93 14.66
CA LEU A 249 -5.94 -2.94 14.04
C LEU A 249 -5.85 -3.58 12.66
N LEU A 250 -6.44 -4.76 12.50
CA LEU A 250 -6.57 -5.42 11.22
C LEU A 250 -7.83 -4.90 10.52
N LEU A 251 -7.68 -4.50 9.26
CA LEU A 251 -8.79 -4.10 8.40
C LEU A 251 -9.07 -5.20 7.38
N GLY A 252 -10.28 -5.77 7.41
CA GLY A 252 -10.74 -6.66 6.34
C GLY A 252 -10.78 -5.89 5.03
N GLN A 253 -10.25 -6.48 3.96
CA GLN A 253 -10.08 -5.85 2.66
C GLN A 253 -11.44 -5.65 1.98
N PRO A 254 -11.87 -4.41 1.73
CA PRO A 254 -13.09 -4.15 0.99
C PRO A 254 -12.82 -4.20 -0.53
N VAL A 255 -13.81 -4.69 -1.26
CA VAL A 255 -13.75 -4.89 -2.71
C VAL A 255 -15.10 -4.59 -3.37
N LEU A 256 -15.08 -4.26 -4.67
CA LEU A 256 -16.30 -4.10 -5.48
C LEU A 256 -17.00 -5.44 -5.76
N TRP A 257 -16.30 -6.56 -5.59
CA TRP A 257 -16.83 -7.89 -5.87
C TRP A 257 -18.02 -8.24 -4.95
N LYS A 258 -19.02 -8.89 -5.52
CA LYS A 258 -20.25 -9.34 -4.85
C LYS A 258 -20.91 -10.44 -5.67
N ASP A 259 -21.92 -11.11 -5.11
CA ASP A 259 -22.64 -12.21 -5.78
C ASP A 259 -23.24 -11.80 -7.12
N GLN A 260 -23.76 -10.58 -7.21
CA GLN A 260 -24.39 -10.06 -8.41
C GLN A 260 -23.70 -8.75 -8.82
N VAL A 261 -22.71 -8.87 -9.71
CA VAL A 261 -22.00 -7.73 -10.32
C VAL A 261 -22.81 -7.23 -11.51
N THR A 262 -23.09 -5.94 -11.57
CA THR A 262 -23.75 -5.34 -12.74
C THR A 262 -22.82 -5.29 -13.95
N PRO A 263 -23.34 -5.15 -15.19
CA PRO A 263 -22.50 -4.98 -16.38
C PRO A 263 -21.53 -3.81 -16.29
N ASP A 264 -21.93 -2.70 -15.68
CA ASP A 264 -21.07 -1.52 -15.50
C ASP A 264 -19.94 -1.79 -14.51
N GLU A 265 -20.22 -2.43 -13.38
CA GLU A 265 -19.22 -2.87 -12.41
C GLU A 265 -18.27 -3.91 -13.01
N ASP A 266 -18.78 -4.88 -13.78
CA ASP A 266 -17.92 -5.86 -14.47
C ASP A 266 -17.03 -5.19 -15.53
N SER A 267 -17.44 -4.04 -16.08
CA SER A 267 -16.69 -3.32 -17.11
C SER A 267 -15.37 -2.71 -16.59
N VAL A 268 -15.24 -2.50 -15.29
CA VAL A 268 -14.04 -1.91 -14.65
C VAL A 268 -13.19 -2.94 -13.91
N ARG A 269 -13.66 -4.20 -13.82
CA ARG A 269 -12.92 -5.27 -13.18
C ARG A 269 -11.77 -5.76 -14.05
N TRP A 270 -10.56 -5.77 -13.51
CA TRP A 270 -9.36 -6.24 -14.20
C TRP A 270 -8.51 -7.22 -13.39
N PHE A 271 -8.85 -7.48 -12.12
CA PHE A 271 -8.24 -8.55 -11.36
C PHE A 271 -8.68 -9.91 -11.92
N ARG A 272 -7.76 -10.85 -11.89
CA ARG A 272 -7.97 -12.19 -12.42
C ARG A 272 -7.30 -13.21 -11.53
N HIS A 273 -7.89 -14.38 -11.48
CA HIS A 273 -7.28 -15.53 -10.90
C HIS A 273 -6.37 -16.22 -11.91
N TYR A 274 -5.19 -16.62 -11.48
CA TYR A 274 -4.28 -17.45 -12.29
C TYR A 274 -4.28 -18.87 -11.78
N GLU A 275 -4.42 -19.82 -12.70
CA GLU A 275 -4.29 -21.24 -12.43
C GLU A 275 -3.23 -21.80 -13.39
N GLY A 276 -2.07 -22.19 -12.83
CA GLY A 276 -0.95 -22.71 -13.61
C GLY A 276 -0.35 -21.73 -14.60
N SER A 277 0.07 -22.22 -15.79
CA SER A 277 0.66 -21.42 -16.86
C SER A 277 -0.36 -20.69 -17.74
N GLU A 278 -1.65 -20.98 -17.61
CA GLU A 278 -2.70 -20.40 -18.44
C GLU A 278 -3.45 -19.31 -17.69
N ALA A 279 -3.57 -18.13 -18.33
CA ALA A 279 -4.36 -17.03 -17.77
C ALA A 279 -5.85 -17.38 -17.86
N SER A 280 -6.54 -17.32 -16.73
CA SER A 280 -7.98 -17.48 -16.61
C SER A 280 -8.60 -16.32 -15.87
N ARG A 281 -9.91 -16.18 -15.92
CA ARG A 281 -10.67 -15.22 -15.11
C ARG A 281 -11.62 -15.92 -14.18
N ALA A 282 -11.91 -15.29 -13.05
CA ALA A 282 -12.98 -15.71 -12.15
C ALA A 282 -14.17 -14.75 -12.21
N SER A 283 -15.35 -15.24 -11.85
CA SER A 283 -16.53 -14.39 -11.67
C SER A 283 -16.37 -13.45 -10.48
N GLY A 284 -17.16 -12.38 -10.43
CA GLY A 284 -17.21 -11.49 -9.28
C GLY A 284 -17.65 -12.21 -8.01
N ALA A 285 -18.59 -13.13 -8.14
CA ALA A 285 -19.09 -13.95 -7.03
C ALA A 285 -17.97 -14.83 -6.46
N TRP A 286 -17.23 -15.54 -7.30
CA TRP A 286 -16.13 -16.39 -6.85
C TRP A 286 -15.03 -15.59 -6.14
N MET A 287 -14.61 -14.47 -6.74
CA MET A 287 -13.61 -13.57 -6.13
C MET A 287 -14.10 -12.99 -4.80
N TYR A 288 -15.39 -12.68 -4.71
CA TYR A 288 -16.03 -12.23 -3.48
C TYR A 288 -15.94 -13.28 -2.38
N HIS A 289 -16.35 -14.52 -2.65
CA HIS A 289 -16.30 -15.60 -1.67
C HIS A 289 -14.86 -15.91 -1.24
N GLU A 290 -13.91 -15.87 -2.17
CA GLU A 290 -12.51 -16.01 -1.81
C GLU A 290 -12.04 -14.86 -0.88
N MET A 291 -12.40 -13.61 -1.18
CA MET A 291 -12.04 -12.49 -0.30
C MET A 291 -12.67 -12.62 1.10
N GLN A 292 -13.93 -13.11 1.19
CA GLN A 292 -14.57 -13.38 2.48
C GLN A 292 -13.77 -14.39 3.30
N ARG A 293 -13.26 -15.47 2.69
CA ARG A 293 -12.40 -16.45 3.39
C ARG A 293 -11.17 -15.79 4.03
N PHE A 294 -10.56 -14.83 3.34
CA PHE A 294 -9.40 -14.09 3.84
C PHE A 294 -9.78 -13.09 4.93
N ASN A 295 -10.91 -12.38 4.78
CA ASN A 295 -11.42 -11.47 5.79
C ASN A 295 -11.83 -12.21 7.07
N ASP A 296 -12.44 -13.38 6.96
CA ASP A 296 -12.78 -14.24 8.09
C ASP A 296 -11.53 -14.79 8.80
N ALA A 297 -10.49 -15.11 8.04
CA ALA A 297 -9.20 -15.49 8.60
C ALA A 297 -8.54 -14.34 9.38
N GLN A 298 -8.65 -13.10 8.90
CA GLN A 298 -8.20 -11.90 9.65
C GLN A 298 -9.00 -11.73 10.95
N ARG A 299 -10.33 -11.87 10.87
CA ARG A 299 -11.21 -11.82 12.05
C ARG A 299 -10.81 -12.87 13.10
N LYS A 300 -10.56 -14.11 12.65
CA LYS A 300 -10.12 -15.20 13.49
C LYS A 300 -8.75 -14.93 14.12
N ALA A 301 -7.77 -14.50 13.33
CA ALA A 301 -6.43 -14.14 13.83
C ALA A 301 -6.49 -13.02 14.87
N ALA A 302 -7.34 -12.00 14.66
CA ALA A 302 -7.57 -10.94 15.62
C ALA A 302 -8.15 -11.48 16.94
N ALA A 303 -9.16 -12.34 16.87
CA ALA A 303 -9.77 -12.95 18.07
C ALA A 303 -8.78 -13.82 18.86
N GLU A 304 -8.00 -14.65 18.17
CA GLU A 304 -6.99 -15.53 18.78
C GLU A 304 -5.86 -14.75 19.44
N THR A 305 -5.53 -13.58 18.95
CA THR A 305 -4.41 -12.77 19.43
C THR A 305 -4.83 -11.61 20.34
N GLY A 306 -6.12 -11.33 20.47
CA GLY A 306 -6.63 -10.14 21.17
C GLY A 306 -6.36 -8.84 20.42
N SER A 307 -6.05 -8.89 19.12
CA SER A 307 -5.91 -7.73 18.26
C SER A 307 -7.28 -7.16 17.87
N CYS A 308 -7.31 -5.93 17.40
CA CYS A 308 -8.55 -5.32 16.90
C CYS A 308 -8.82 -5.74 15.45
N PHE A 309 -10.10 -5.76 15.07
CA PHE A 309 -10.51 -6.06 13.71
C PHE A 309 -11.74 -5.22 13.33
N LEU A 310 -11.69 -4.67 12.11
CA LEU A 310 -12.83 -4.05 11.45
C LEU A 310 -12.95 -4.65 10.04
N ASN A 311 -14.09 -5.27 9.72
CA ASN A 311 -14.33 -5.72 8.35
C ASN A 311 -14.84 -4.55 7.49
N LEU A 312 -13.94 -3.89 6.77
CA LEU A 312 -14.34 -2.81 5.87
C LEU A 312 -15.26 -3.31 4.75
N ASP A 313 -15.14 -4.57 4.33
CA ASP A 313 -15.97 -5.14 3.27
C ASP A 313 -17.47 -5.26 3.65
N GLU A 314 -17.77 -5.28 4.95
CA GLU A 314 -19.15 -5.27 5.47
C GLU A 314 -19.74 -3.86 5.58
N VAL A 315 -18.90 -2.82 5.70
CA VAL A 315 -19.37 -1.47 5.99
C VAL A 315 -19.21 -0.49 4.82
N ILE A 316 -18.29 -0.75 3.90
CA ILE A 316 -18.05 0.10 2.73
C ILE A 316 -19.02 -0.28 1.59
N PRO A 317 -19.77 0.68 1.03
CA PRO A 317 -20.72 0.40 -0.06
C PRO A 317 -20.01 -0.15 -1.32
N LYS A 318 -20.55 -1.22 -1.89
CA LYS A 318 -20.01 -1.85 -3.12
C LYS A 318 -20.62 -1.20 -4.37
N SER A 319 -20.08 -0.05 -4.76
CA SER A 319 -20.56 0.73 -5.91
C SER A 319 -19.44 1.44 -6.65
N LEU A 320 -19.71 1.87 -7.89
CA LEU A 320 -18.78 2.67 -8.69
C LEU A 320 -18.59 4.11 -8.18
N GLU A 321 -19.39 4.56 -7.23
CA GLU A 321 -19.16 5.80 -6.52
C GLU A 321 -17.97 5.67 -5.57
N VAL A 322 -17.80 4.49 -4.96
CA VAL A 322 -16.76 4.18 -3.98
C VAL A 322 -15.50 3.64 -4.65
N TYR A 323 -15.66 2.80 -5.67
CA TYR A 323 -14.54 2.12 -6.36
C TYR A 323 -14.47 2.52 -7.83
N TYR A 324 -13.27 2.77 -8.34
CA TYR A 324 -13.07 2.96 -9.77
C TYR A 324 -12.65 1.68 -10.51
N ASP A 325 -12.32 0.62 -9.76
CA ASP A 325 -12.03 -0.73 -10.27
C ASP A 325 -12.39 -1.80 -9.23
N ASP A 326 -11.69 -2.94 -9.22
CA ASP A 326 -11.94 -4.06 -8.32
C ASP A 326 -11.86 -3.71 -6.82
N CYS A 327 -10.97 -2.79 -6.41
CA CYS A 327 -10.68 -2.52 -5.00
C CYS A 327 -10.13 -1.13 -4.69
N HIS A 328 -9.79 -0.33 -5.70
CA HIS A 328 -9.21 0.99 -5.46
C HIS A 328 -10.29 2.06 -5.33
N TYR A 329 -10.05 3.01 -4.43
CA TYR A 329 -11.05 3.98 -4.02
C TYR A 329 -11.06 5.22 -4.90
N THR A 330 -12.26 5.73 -5.17
CA THR A 330 -12.49 7.12 -5.58
C THR A 330 -12.24 8.07 -4.40
N ASP A 331 -12.33 9.38 -4.62
CA ASP A 331 -12.26 10.35 -3.53
C ASP A 331 -13.41 10.13 -2.53
N ALA A 332 -14.62 9.84 -3.01
CA ALA A 332 -15.76 9.47 -2.16
C ALA A 332 -15.49 8.19 -1.36
N GLY A 333 -14.92 7.17 -2.02
CA GLY A 333 -14.54 5.93 -1.36
C GLY A 333 -13.48 6.12 -0.27
N SER A 334 -12.52 7.01 -0.48
CA SER A 334 -11.53 7.35 0.56
C SER A 334 -12.16 8.02 1.78
N VAL A 335 -13.20 8.85 1.59
CA VAL A 335 -13.96 9.41 2.69
C VAL A 335 -14.66 8.30 3.49
N GLU A 336 -15.35 7.38 2.80
CA GLU A 336 -16.06 6.25 3.45
C GLU A 336 -15.09 5.40 4.29
N VAL A 337 -13.92 5.07 3.74
CA VAL A 337 -12.90 4.28 4.46
C VAL A 337 -12.39 5.05 5.68
N ALA A 338 -12.08 6.33 5.55
CA ALA A 338 -11.60 7.15 6.68
C ALA A 338 -12.65 7.25 7.79
N GLU A 339 -13.93 7.42 7.41
CA GLU A 339 -15.05 7.51 8.36
C GLU A 339 -15.26 6.18 9.11
N ALA A 340 -15.12 5.03 8.43
CA ALA A 340 -15.27 3.72 9.04
C ALA A 340 -14.08 3.37 9.97
N VAL A 341 -12.86 3.69 9.57
CA VAL A 341 -11.64 3.36 10.34
C VAL A 341 -11.52 4.22 11.61
N PHE A 342 -11.98 5.47 11.55
CA PHE A 342 -11.82 6.42 12.64
C PHE A 342 -12.36 5.91 14.00
N PRO A 343 -13.63 5.48 14.17
CA PRO A 343 -14.13 4.98 15.45
C PRO A 343 -13.45 3.68 15.88
N ALA A 344 -13.21 2.75 14.96
CA ALA A 344 -12.59 1.46 15.25
C ALA A 344 -11.16 1.61 15.80
N MET A 345 -10.43 2.63 15.35
CA MET A 345 -9.11 2.95 15.87
C MET A 345 -9.17 3.37 17.35
N PHE A 346 -10.10 4.24 17.72
CA PHE A 346 -10.26 4.65 19.11
C PHE A 346 -10.70 3.49 20.01
N GLU A 347 -11.63 2.67 19.55
CA GLU A 347 -12.02 1.45 20.27
C GLU A 347 -10.82 0.53 20.50
N CYS A 348 -9.94 0.41 19.50
CA CYS A 348 -8.73 -0.39 19.60
C CYS A 348 -7.75 0.16 20.65
N LEU A 349 -7.54 1.45 20.69
CA LEU A 349 -6.64 2.10 21.64
C LEU A 349 -7.14 2.03 23.10
N HIS A 350 -8.45 1.92 23.30
CA HIS A 350 -9.06 1.82 24.64
C HIS A 350 -9.27 0.37 25.11
N ARG A 351 -9.00 -0.63 24.28
CA ARG A 351 -8.96 -2.03 24.72
C ARG A 351 -7.72 -2.24 25.60
N LYS A 352 -7.96 -2.43 26.91
CA LYS A 352 -6.94 -2.77 27.89
C LYS A 352 -6.73 -4.28 27.97
#